data_fb69ee99d1339ebcff627c1a1290d1f7
#
_entry.id   fb69ee99d1339ebcff627c1a1290d1f7
#
_cell.length_a   1.000
_cell.length_b   1.000
_cell.length_c   1.000
_cell.angle_alpha   90.00
_cell.angle_beta   90.00
_cell.angle_gamma   90.00
#
_symmetry.space_group_name_H-M   'P 1'
#
loop_
_entity.id
_entity.type
_entity.pdbx_description
1 polymer ?
#
loop_
_entity_poly.entity_id
_entity_poly.type
_entity_poly.pdbx_seq_one_letter_code
_entity_poly.pdbx_strand_id
1 'polypeptide(L)'
;MRFDERKKVRNVAGENIVIMQSDGEVDMTKVVALNESAMLVYNCLCGRDFVVADVANVLTEEYDVDEATALRDAEALVASMRKEHLIID
;
A
#
# COMPACT_ATOMS: atom_id res chain seq x y z
N MET A 1 10.01 -7.71 -1.20
CA MET A 1 8.53 -7.63 -1.34
C MET A 1 8.14 -6.70 -2.45
N ARG A 2 6.93 -6.87 -2.96
CA ARG A 2 6.40 -6.04 -4.03
C ARG A 2 4.88 -5.99 -3.93
N PHE A 3 4.30 -4.96 -4.53
CA PHE A 3 2.84 -4.88 -4.60
C PHE A 3 2.29 -5.90 -5.59
N ASP A 4 1.15 -6.49 -5.25
CA ASP A 4 0.46 -7.42 -6.15
C ASP A 4 -0.23 -6.62 -7.25
N GLU A 5 0.34 -6.67 -8.45
CA GLU A 5 -0.14 -5.90 -9.59
C GLU A 5 -1.50 -6.38 -10.12
N ARG A 6 -1.94 -7.56 -9.70
CA ARG A 6 -3.26 -8.07 -10.05
C ARG A 6 -4.37 -7.33 -9.32
N LYS A 7 -4.03 -6.66 -8.22
CA LYS A 7 -4.96 -5.89 -7.40
C LYS A 7 -4.79 -4.42 -7.73
N LYS A 8 -5.72 -3.90 -8.50
CA LYS A 8 -5.62 -2.52 -8.99
C LYS A 8 -6.38 -1.56 -8.10
N VAL A 9 -5.79 -0.39 -7.91
CA VAL A 9 -6.43 0.69 -7.16
C VAL A 9 -7.34 1.46 -8.09
N ARG A 10 -8.55 1.76 -7.63
CA ARG A 10 -9.51 2.58 -8.35
C ARG A 10 -9.92 3.76 -7.48
N ASN A 11 -10.13 4.90 -8.10
CA ASN A 11 -10.69 6.06 -7.42
C ASN A 11 -12.21 6.05 -7.61
N VAL A 12 -12.94 5.95 -6.51
CA VAL A 12 -14.39 5.95 -6.51
C VAL A 12 -14.86 7.00 -5.51
N ALA A 13 -15.57 8.00 -6.00
CA ALA A 13 -16.13 9.08 -5.18
C ALA A 13 -15.07 9.80 -4.32
N GLY A 14 -13.86 9.96 -4.88
CA GLY A 14 -12.76 10.64 -4.19
C GLY A 14 -11.93 9.73 -3.28
N GLU A 15 -12.27 8.46 -3.17
CA GLU A 15 -11.51 7.50 -2.36
C GLU A 15 -10.72 6.54 -3.25
N ASN A 16 -9.49 6.24 -2.82
CA ASN A 16 -8.67 5.25 -3.49
C ASN A 16 -8.95 3.89 -2.87
N ILE A 17 -9.50 2.98 -3.64
CA ILE A 17 -9.91 1.67 -3.14
C ILE A 17 -9.31 0.54 -3.97
N VAL A 18 -9.10 -0.58 -3.31
CA VAL A 18 -8.71 -1.84 -3.95
C VAL A 18 -9.85 -2.82 -3.77
N ILE A 19 -10.36 -3.35 -4.89
CA ILE A 19 -11.38 -4.39 -4.84
C ILE A 19 -10.67 -5.73 -4.81
N MET A 20 -10.92 -6.50 -3.76
CA MET A 20 -10.31 -7.82 -3.60
C MET A 20 -11.10 -8.85 -4.37
N GLN A 21 -10.41 -9.61 -5.23
CA GLN A 21 -11.01 -10.72 -5.96
C GLN A 21 -10.37 -12.02 -5.49
N SER A 22 -11.18 -12.98 -5.15
CA SER A 22 -10.74 -14.34 -4.95
C SER A 22 -11.01 -15.17 -6.23
N ASP A 23 -10.39 -16.34 -6.32
CA ASP A 23 -10.38 -17.18 -7.51
C ASP A 23 -11.76 -17.36 -8.16
N GLY A 24 -12.00 -16.63 -9.26
CA GLY A 24 -13.20 -16.75 -10.05
C GLY A 24 -14.46 -16.13 -9.48
N GLU A 25 -14.43 -15.67 -8.24
CA GLU A 25 -15.54 -14.98 -7.60
C GLU A 25 -15.15 -13.57 -7.24
N VAL A 26 -16.02 -12.63 -7.56
CA VAL A 26 -15.85 -11.24 -7.12
C VAL A 26 -16.56 -11.10 -5.78
N ASP A 27 -15.79 -10.99 -4.71
CA ASP A 27 -16.35 -10.70 -3.41
C ASP A 27 -16.43 -9.18 -3.25
N MET A 28 -17.60 -8.63 -3.59
CA MET A 28 -17.84 -7.20 -3.56
C MET A 28 -17.87 -6.61 -2.15
N THR A 29 -17.80 -7.47 -1.12
CA THR A 29 -17.81 -6.99 0.25
C THR A 29 -16.42 -6.66 0.77
N LYS A 30 -15.37 -7.12 0.08
CA LYS A 30 -13.98 -6.86 0.47
C LYS A 30 -13.40 -5.71 -0.34
N VAL A 31 -13.47 -4.53 0.23
CA VAL A 31 -12.92 -3.31 -0.34
C VAL A 31 -11.93 -2.72 0.66
N VAL A 32 -10.71 -2.46 0.21
CA VAL A 32 -9.68 -1.84 1.04
C VAL A 32 -9.50 -0.40 0.60
N ALA A 33 -9.72 0.54 1.50
CA ALA A 33 -9.49 1.96 1.23
C ALA A 33 -8.04 2.31 1.57
N LEU A 34 -7.36 2.97 0.64
CA LEU A 34 -5.99 3.44 0.86
C LEU A 34 -6.03 4.93 1.21
N ASN A 35 -5.42 5.27 2.36
CA ASN A 35 -5.25 6.67 2.72
C ASN A 35 -4.14 7.31 1.86
N GLU A 36 -3.91 8.60 2.04
CA GLU A 36 -2.92 9.34 1.25
C GLU A 36 -1.52 8.73 1.33
N SER A 37 -1.08 8.35 2.53
CA SER A 37 0.25 7.77 2.73
C SER A 37 0.38 6.44 2.01
N ALA A 38 -0.62 5.57 2.13
CA ALA A 38 -0.62 4.28 1.46
C ALA A 38 -0.64 4.43 -0.05
N MET A 39 -1.43 5.37 -0.56
CA MET A 39 -1.51 5.62 -2.00
C MET A 39 -0.19 6.17 -2.54
N LEU A 40 0.45 7.05 -1.81
CA LEU A 40 1.75 7.59 -2.17
C LEU A 40 2.80 6.49 -2.28
N VAL A 41 2.87 5.63 -1.27
CA VAL A 41 3.81 4.50 -1.25
C VAL A 41 3.52 3.56 -2.42
N TYR A 42 2.25 3.25 -2.66
CA TYR A 42 1.86 2.41 -3.79
C TYR A 42 2.33 3.00 -5.12
N ASN A 43 2.06 4.29 -5.35
CA ASN A 43 2.45 4.94 -6.60
C ASN A 43 3.96 4.99 -6.81
N CYS A 44 4.74 5.17 -5.73
CA CYS A 44 6.18 5.25 -5.81
C CYS A 44 6.86 3.90 -6.01
N LEU A 45 6.32 2.84 -5.44
CA LEU A 45 6.98 1.54 -5.36
C LEU A 45 6.29 0.44 -6.16
N CYS A 46 5.13 0.71 -6.75
CA CYS A 46 4.43 -0.27 -7.57
C CYS A 46 5.27 -0.65 -8.80
N GLY A 47 5.32 -1.94 -9.11
CA GLY A 47 6.05 -2.43 -10.28
C GLY A 47 7.52 -2.74 -10.03
N ARG A 48 7.98 -2.63 -8.78
CA ARG A 48 9.37 -2.95 -8.43
C ARG A 48 9.43 -3.64 -7.06
N ASP A 49 10.52 -4.36 -6.84
CA ASP A 49 10.80 -4.91 -5.52
C ASP A 49 11.25 -3.80 -4.58
N PHE A 50 10.85 -3.88 -3.33
CA PHE A 50 11.21 -2.90 -2.31
C PHE A 50 11.33 -3.57 -0.94
N VAL A 51 11.91 -2.83 0.00
CA VAL A 51 11.99 -3.24 1.41
C VAL A 51 11.38 -2.14 2.28
N VAL A 52 11.21 -2.42 3.57
CA VAL A 52 10.62 -1.43 4.50
C VAL A 52 11.38 -0.11 4.48
N ALA A 53 12.71 -0.14 4.35
CA ALA A 53 13.52 1.07 4.26
C ALA A 53 13.11 1.97 3.08
N ASP A 54 12.72 1.38 1.95
CA ASP A 54 12.25 2.15 0.81
C ASP A 54 10.95 2.87 1.12
N VAL A 55 10.04 2.21 1.85
CA VAL A 55 8.79 2.83 2.29
C VAL A 55 9.08 3.99 3.23
N ALA A 56 10.00 3.80 4.18
CA ALA A 56 10.41 4.86 5.10
C ALA A 56 10.99 6.07 4.34
N ASN A 57 11.79 5.83 3.30
CA ASN A 57 12.36 6.90 2.47
C ASN A 57 11.27 7.71 1.76
N VAL A 58 10.25 7.05 1.23
CA VAL A 58 9.11 7.75 0.62
C VAL A 58 8.46 8.67 1.63
N LEU A 59 8.25 8.19 2.86
CA LEU A 59 7.61 8.98 3.89
C LEU A 59 8.47 10.17 4.33
N THR A 60 9.79 10.00 4.43
CA THR A 60 10.67 11.11 4.81
C THR A 60 10.80 12.17 3.72
N GLU A 61 10.67 11.78 2.45
CA GLU A 61 10.74 12.73 1.34
C GLU A 61 9.47 13.57 1.21
N GLU A 62 8.31 13.00 1.52
CA GLU A 62 7.02 13.68 1.33
C GLU A 62 6.50 14.35 2.59
N TYR A 63 6.88 13.84 3.75
CA TYR A 63 6.42 14.36 5.03
C TYR A 63 7.61 14.79 5.88
N ASP A 64 7.41 15.82 6.66
CA ASP A 64 8.45 16.32 7.57
C ASP A 64 8.46 15.48 8.86
N VAL A 65 8.98 14.26 8.75
CA VAL A 65 9.11 13.32 9.86
C VAL A 65 10.54 12.83 9.98
N ASP A 66 10.98 12.49 11.20
CA ASP A 66 12.32 11.95 11.40
C ASP A 66 12.38 10.48 10.94
N GLU A 67 13.60 9.97 10.77
CA GLU A 67 13.82 8.61 10.27
C GLU A 67 13.21 7.55 11.18
N ALA A 68 13.29 7.72 12.49
CA ALA A 68 12.76 6.74 13.43
C ALA A 68 11.24 6.65 13.33
N THR A 69 10.57 7.79 13.23
CA THR A 69 9.12 7.86 13.05
C THR A 69 8.72 7.28 11.69
N ALA A 70 9.44 7.65 10.63
CA ALA A 70 9.17 7.15 9.28
C ALA A 70 9.32 5.63 9.21
N LEU A 71 10.34 5.08 9.85
CA LEU A 71 10.55 3.63 9.87
C LEU A 71 9.43 2.90 10.61
N ARG A 72 9.01 3.45 11.75
CA ARG A 72 7.90 2.89 12.52
C ARG A 72 6.60 2.91 11.72
N ASP A 73 6.30 4.02 11.08
CA ASP A 73 5.11 4.17 10.25
C ASP A 73 5.19 3.25 9.02
N ALA A 74 6.37 3.10 8.44
CA ALA A 74 6.59 2.21 7.30
C ALA A 74 6.33 0.76 7.69
N GLU A 75 6.82 0.32 8.84
CA GLU A 75 6.58 -1.04 9.32
C GLU A 75 5.10 -1.30 9.56
N ALA A 76 4.40 -0.35 10.17
CA ALA A 76 2.97 -0.46 10.42
C ALA A 76 2.19 -0.50 9.10
N LEU A 77 2.56 0.34 8.15
CA LEU A 77 1.90 0.40 6.84
C LEU A 77 2.10 -0.90 6.06
N VAL A 78 3.33 -1.41 6.04
CA VAL A 78 3.64 -2.68 5.37
C VAL A 78 2.88 -3.83 6.01
N ALA A 79 2.83 -3.89 7.35
CA ALA A 79 2.09 -4.94 8.05
C ALA A 79 0.60 -4.88 7.71
N SER A 80 0.02 -3.69 7.66
CA SER A 80 -1.37 -3.49 7.29
C SER A 80 -1.63 -3.94 5.84
N MET A 81 -0.76 -3.56 4.92
CA MET A 81 -0.90 -3.94 3.51
C MET A 81 -0.73 -5.44 3.29
N ARG A 82 0.17 -6.09 4.05
CA ARG A 82 0.30 -7.56 4.00
C ARG A 82 -0.94 -8.25 4.50
N LYS A 83 -1.52 -7.74 5.58
CA LYS A 83 -2.76 -8.27 6.14
C LYS A 83 -3.89 -8.24 5.12
N GLU A 84 -3.91 -7.20 4.29
CA GLU A 84 -4.91 -7.03 3.24
C GLU A 84 -4.50 -7.68 1.91
N HIS A 85 -3.41 -8.44 1.91
CA HIS A 85 -2.92 -9.17 0.72
C HIS A 85 -2.55 -8.26 -0.46
N LEU A 86 -2.12 -7.04 -0.18
CA LEU A 86 -1.67 -6.10 -1.22
C LEU A 86 -0.20 -6.26 -1.57
N ILE A 87 0.56 -6.92 -0.71
CA ILE A 87 1.99 -7.13 -0.88
C ILE A 87 2.27 -8.63 -1.02
N ILE A 88 3.11 -8.98 -1.96
CA ILE A 88 3.64 -10.33 -2.16
C ILE A 88 5.15 -10.32 -1.98
N ASP A 89 5.69 -11.44 -1.58
CA ASP A 89 7.13 -11.61 -1.40
C ASP A 89 7.77 -12.32 -2.59
#